data_a7382d2bfc54070b14fae8343e4a5dee
#
_entry.id   a7382d2bfc54070b14fae8343e4a5dee
#
_cell.length_a   1.000
_cell.length_b   1.000
_cell.length_c   1.000
_cell.angle_alpha   90.00
_cell.angle_beta   90.00
_cell.angle_gamma   90.00
#
_symmetry.space_group_name_H-M   'P 1'
#
loop_
_entity.id
_entity.type
_entity.pdbx_description
1 polymer ?
#
loop_
_entity_poly.entity_id
_entity_poly.type
_entity_poly.pdbx_seq_one_letter_code
_entity_poly.pdbx_strand_id
1 'polypeptide(L)'
;MAVTVGNRVQSMIDHMEKGELDLALSDICIALDITSQKYYERPSSSRTTYKKFIKENIWMIVTTGMGNLIAESIKLPFHHPEIESDTEGYCTLEQIVYHVMRCGLVHGTGENSKIVWNSLVPLALDKDGNLNLSPSFIWGLALAVITCEVNRDERVNDTCWISMVTFKYLINDLWGKRDNVKTMIKSAYNVTIEEGAHQNA
;
A
#
# COMPACT_ATOMS: atom_id res chain seq x y z
N MET A 1 -23.00 10.67 -6.92
CA MET A 1 -22.31 9.47 -7.42
C MET A 1 -21.57 8.81 -6.28
N ALA A 2 -21.66 7.49 -6.14
CA ALA A 2 -20.83 6.78 -5.17
C ALA A 2 -19.35 6.89 -5.59
N VAL A 3 -18.47 7.13 -4.64
CA VAL A 3 -17.03 7.20 -4.89
C VAL A 3 -16.54 5.77 -5.06
N THR A 4 -16.03 5.41 -6.25
CA THR A 4 -15.52 4.08 -6.58
C THR A 4 -14.04 3.95 -6.21
N VAL A 5 -13.52 2.72 -6.20
CA VAL A 5 -12.08 2.47 -6.02
C VAL A 5 -11.29 3.09 -7.17
N GLY A 6 -11.78 2.96 -8.41
CA GLY A 6 -11.14 3.59 -9.58
C GLY A 6 -11.04 5.10 -9.45
N ASN A 7 -12.09 5.77 -8.96
CA ASN A 7 -12.06 7.22 -8.72
C ASN A 7 -11.01 7.61 -7.67
N ARG A 8 -10.82 6.80 -6.61
CA ARG A 8 -9.78 7.05 -5.60
C ARG A 8 -8.37 6.84 -6.14
N VAL A 9 -8.18 5.80 -6.95
CA VAL A 9 -6.90 5.56 -7.62
C VAL A 9 -6.59 6.67 -8.61
N GLN A 10 -7.59 7.16 -9.38
CA GLN A 10 -7.40 8.33 -10.26
C GLN A 10 -7.00 9.57 -9.47
N SER A 11 -7.71 9.89 -8.39
CA SER A 11 -7.39 11.04 -7.53
C SER A 11 -5.97 10.92 -6.95
N MET A 12 -5.57 9.74 -6.51
CA MET A 12 -4.21 9.45 -6.06
C MET A 12 -3.18 9.77 -7.15
N ILE A 13 -3.42 9.34 -8.41
CA ILE A 13 -2.53 9.62 -9.54
C ILE A 13 -2.41 11.13 -9.77
N ASP A 14 -3.55 11.82 -9.80
CA ASP A 14 -3.61 13.28 -10.03
C ASP A 14 -2.84 14.04 -8.94
N HIS A 15 -2.91 13.60 -7.68
CA HIS A 15 -2.14 14.18 -6.57
C HIS A 15 -0.65 13.83 -6.66
N MET A 16 -0.30 12.62 -7.06
CA MET A 16 1.10 12.23 -7.29
C MET A 16 1.77 13.11 -8.37
N GLU A 17 1.07 13.39 -9.47
CA GLU A 17 1.56 14.26 -10.55
C GLU A 17 1.78 15.72 -10.09
N LYS A 18 1.00 16.19 -9.12
CA LYS A 18 1.14 17.51 -8.52
C LYS A 18 2.16 17.58 -7.38
N GLY A 19 2.69 16.44 -6.93
CA GLY A 19 3.56 16.35 -5.77
C GLY A 19 2.84 16.49 -4.42
N GLU A 20 1.52 16.33 -4.41
CA GLU A 20 0.64 16.42 -3.22
C GLU A 20 0.59 15.05 -2.52
N LEU A 21 1.73 14.60 -1.99
CA LEU A 21 1.96 13.22 -1.56
C LEU A 21 1.05 12.77 -0.40
N ASP A 22 0.74 13.67 0.55
CA ASP A 22 -0.15 13.35 1.67
C ASP A 22 -1.60 13.13 1.19
N LEU A 23 -2.05 13.89 0.19
CA LEU A 23 -3.35 13.71 -0.42
C LEU A 23 -3.40 12.41 -1.23
N ALA A 24 -2.35 12.12 -1.98
CA ALA A 24 -2.22 10.86 -2.71
C ALA A 24 -2.25 9.65 -1.75
N LEU A 25 -1.52 9.72 -0.64
CA LEU A 25 -1.52 8.68 0.38
C LEU A 25 -2.91 8.53 1.04
N SER A 26 -3.60 9.63 1.30
CA SER A 26 -4.96 9.61 1.85
C SER A 26 -5.93 8.89 0.90
N ASP A 27 -5.91 9.22 -0.39
CA ASP A 27 -6.79 8.59 -1.39
C ASP A 27 -6.54 7.09 -1.51
N ILE A 28 -5.26 6.67 -1.53
CA ILE A 28 -4.96 5.24 -1.62
C ILE A 28 -5.31 4.48 -0.33
N CYS A 29 -5.19 5.09 0.85
CA CYS A 29 -5.65 4.50 2.10
C CYS A 29 -7.17 4.27 2.11
N ILE A 30 -7.95 5.20 1.53
CA ILE A 30 -9.40 5.03 1.37
C ILE A 30 -9.70 3.89 0.36
N ALA A 31 -8.98 3.84 -0.76
CA ALA A 31 -9.14 2.77 -1.75
C ALA A 31 -8.81 1.39 -1.15
N LEU A 32 -7.76 1.28 -0.35
CA LEU A 32 -7.40 0.07 0.41
C LEU A 32 -8.51 -0.35 1.36
N ASP A 33 -9.11 0.59 2.08
CA ASP A 33 -10.20 0.31 3.02
C ASP A 33 -11.41 -0.27 2.28
N ILE A 34 -11.85 0.37 1.20
CA ILE A 34 -12.96 -0.11 0.35
C ILE A 34 -12.63 -1.51 -0.24
N THR A 35 -11.41 -1.67 -0.74
CA THR A 35 -10.96 -2.94 -1.34
C THR A 35 -10.94 -4.07 -0.31
N SER A 36 -10.40 -3.82 0.88
CA SER A 36 -10.36 -4.82 1.96
C SER A 36 -11.76 -5.23 2.42
N GLN A 37 -12.70 -4.29 2.50
CA GLN A 37 -14.09 -4.58 2.81
C GLN A 37 -14.74 -5.48 1.75
N LYS A 38 -14.58 -5.16 0.46
CA LYS A 38 -15.08 -5.97 -0.64
C LYS A 38 -14.45 -7.37 -0.64
N TYR A 39 -13.13 -7.45 -0.46
CA TYR A 39 -12.37 -8.70 -0.53
C TYR A 39 -12.74 -9.69 0.59
N TYR A 40 -12.99 -9.19 1.79
CA TYR A 40 -13.42 -10.03 2.93
C TYR A 40 -14.93 -10.03 3.17
N GLU A 41 -15.71 -9.50 2.23
CA GLU A 41 -17.17 -9.45 2.28
C GLU A 41 -17.71 -8.85 3.61
N ARG A 42 -17.11 -7.73 4.04
CA ARG A 42 -17.49 -7.04 5.27
C ARG A 42 -18.37 -5.82 4.99
N PRO A 43 -19.44 -5.61 5.78
CA PRO A 43 -20.36 -4.49 5.58
C PRO A 43 -19.76 -3.13 5.98
N SER A 44 -18.67 -3.13 6.73
CA SER A 44 -18.02 -1.91 7.24
C SER A 44 -16.53 -2.08 7.36
N SER A 45 -15.81 -0.95 7.41
CA SER A 45 -14.39 -0.90 7.68
C SER A 45 -14.02 -1.62 8.98
N SER A 46 -12.95 -2.39 8.93
CA SER A 46 -12.42 -3.14 10.05
C SER A 46 -10.90 -3.03 10.11
N ARG A 47 -10.38 -2.61 11.26
CA ARG A 47 -8.94 -2.57 11.55
C ARG A 47 -8.27 -3.92 11.23
N THR A 48 -8.93 -5.00 11.60
CA THR A 48 -8.39 -6.36 11.42
C THR A 48 -8.29 -6.72 9.95
N THR A 49 -9.35 -6.52 9.17
CA THR A 49 -9.37 -6.85 7.73
C THR A 49 -8.46 -5.95 6.93
N TYR A 50 -8.38 -4.65 7.26
CA TYR A 50 -7.46 -3.73 6.62
C TYR A 50 -6.00 -4.18 6.80
N LYS A 51 -5.57 -4.45 8.04
CA LYS A 51 -4.20 -4.91 8.32
C LYS A 51 -3.93 -6.27 7.68
N LYS A 52 -4.90 -7.18 7.70
CA LYS A 52 -4.78 -8.49 7.05
C LYS A 52 -4.57 -8.33 5.55
N PHE A 53 -5.31 -7.44 4.89
CA PHE A 53 -5.15 -7.16 3.46
C PHE A 53 -3.75 -6.62 3.14
N ILE A 54 -3.23 -5.67 3.92
CA ILE A 54 -1.86 -5.18 3.76
C ILE A 54 -0.86 -6.32 3.91
N LYS A 55 -0.98 -7.14 4.96
CA LYS A 55 -0.08 -8.26 5.23
C LYS A 55 -0.04 -9.27 4.08
N GLU A 56 -1.19 -9.64 3.53
CA GLU A 56 -1.27 -10.59 2.39
C GLU A 56 -0.70 -10.03 1.08
N ASN A 57 -0.58 -8.70 0.97
CA ASN A 57 -0.04 -8.02 -0.20
C ASN A 57 1.34 -7.39 0.05
N ILE A 58 1.96 -7.63 1.21
CA ILE A 58 3.18 -6.94 1.63
C ILE A 58 4.33 -7.14 0.63
N TRP A 59 4.48 -8.32 0.07
CA TRP A 59 5.49 -8.63 -0.93
C TRP A 59 5.38 -7.70 -2.16
N MET A 60 4.16 -7.43 -2.62
CA MET A 60 3.90 -6.55 -3.76
C MET A 60 4.15 -5.07 -3.39
N ILE A 61 3.63 -4.66 -2.23
CA ILE A 61 3.78 -3.30 -1.71
C ILE A 61 5.27 -2.95 -1.56
N VAL A 62 6.03 -3.86 -0.97
CA VAL A 62 7.44 -3.67 -0.68
C VAL A 62 8.29 -3.71 -1.95
N THR A 63 8.08 -4.70 -2.81
CA THR A 63 8.85 -4.83 -4.06
C THR A 63 8.64 -3.62 -4.97
N THR A 64 7.40 -3.14 -5.10
CA THR A 64 7.08 -1.98 -5.93
C THR A 64 7.47 -0.67 -5.24
N GLY A 65 7.16 -0.54 -3.96
CA GLY A 65 7.34 0.71 -3.22
C GLY A 65 8.76 0.97 -2.73
N MET A 66 9.54 -0.09 -2.49
CA MET A 66 10.88 0.03 -1.90
C MET A 66 12.00 -0.45 -2.83
N GLY A 67 11.66 -1.00 -3.99
CA GLY A 67 12.60 -1.49 -5.00
C GLY A 67 13.47 -2.66 -4.51
N ASN A 68 13.46 -3.77 -5.24
CA ASN A 68 14.35 -4.93 -5.04
C ASN A 68 14.27 -5.66 -3.67
N LEU A 69 13.36 -5.27 -2.79
CA LEU A 69 13.15 -5.96 -1.52
C LEU A 69 11.95 -6.88 -1.63
N ILE A 70 12.15 -8.16 -1.38
CA ILE A 70 11.06 -9.12 -1.23
C ILE A 70 11.02 -9.51 0.23
N ALA A 71 9.91 -9.21 0.87
CA ALA A 71 9.71 -9.50 2.27
C ALA A 71 8.30 -10.02 2.53
N GLU A 72 8.17 -10.99 3.41
CA GLU A 72 6.89 -11.48 3.90
C GLU A 72 6.34 -10.64 5.05
N SER A 73 7.23 -9.95 5.75
CA SER A 73 6.89 -8.99 6.79
C SER A 73 8.03 -7.99 6.98
N ILE A 74 7.68 -6.79 7.41
CA ILE A 74 8.65 -5.77 7.82
C ILE A 74 8.27 -5.32 9.23
N LYS A 75 9.27 -5.30 10.11
CA LYS A 75 9.16 -4.76 11.45
C LYS A 75 10.13 -3.59 11.62
N LEU A 76 9.68 -2.55 12.27
CA LEU A 76 10.45 -1.33 12.53
C LEU A 76 10.40 -0.97 14.01
N PRO A 77 11.47 -0.48 14.62
CA PRO A 77 11.49 0.04 16.00
C PRO A 77 10.78 1.41 16.06
N PHE A 78 9.50 1.43 15.68
CA PHE A 78 8.69 2.64 15.53
C PHE A 78 7.75 2.79 16.72
N HIS A 79 7.74 3.97 17.35
CA HIS A 79 6.89 4.27 18.49
C HIS A 79 5.73 5.19 18.11
N HIS A 80 4.52 4.71 18.36
CA HIS A 80 3.30 5.48 18.18
C HIS A 80 2.29 5.15 19.28
N PRO A 81 1.58 6.15 19.85
CA PRO A 81 0.69 5.92 21.01
C PRO A 81 -0.41 4.89 20.76
N GLU A 82 -0.88 4.77 19.51
CA GLU A 82 -1.96 3.86 19.13
C GLU A 82 -1.46 2.50 18.62
N ILE A 83 -0.14 2.26 18.58
CA ILE A 83 0.44 1.00 18.12
C ILE A 83 1.04 0.26 19.31
N GLU A 84 0.54 -0.94 19.54
CA GLU A 84 1.13 -1.87 20.49
C GLU A 84 2.33 -2.56 19.83
N SER A 85 3.53 -2.23 20.32
CA SER A 85 4.77 -2.87 19.87
C SER A 85 4.89 -4.28 20.44
N ASP A 86 5.67 -5.13 19.79
CA ASP A 86 6.02 -6.44 20.34
C ASP A 86 6.97 -6.30 21.55
N THR A 87 7.35 -7.43 22.14
CA THR A 87 8.21 -7.48 23.35
C THR A 87 9.61 -6.89 23.14
N GLU A 88 10.03 -6.74 21.89
CA GLU A 88 11.29 -6.16 21.47
C GLU A 88 11.16 -4.68 21.06
N GLY A 89 9.96 -4.11 21.12
CA GLY A 89 9.69 -2.73 20.75
C GLY A 89 9.47 -2.48 19.27
N TYR A 90 9.19 -3.52 18.48
CA TYR A 90 8.97 -3.40 17.03
C TYR A 90 7.48 -3.37 16.69
N CYS A 91 7.15 -2.60 15.65
CA CYS A 91 5.83 -2.56 15.01
C CYS A 91 5.90 -3.15 13.61
N THR A 92 4.85 -3.81 13.17
CA THR A 92 4.76 -4.32 11.80
C THR A 92 4.35 -3.23 10.82
N LEU A 93 4.73 -3.36 9.55
CA LEU A 93 4.41 -2.37 8.52
C LEU A 93 2.90 -2.18 8.38
N GLU A 94 2.08 -3.24 8.45
CA GLU A 94 0.63 -3.12 8.37
C GLU A 94 0.01 -2.38 9.56
N GLN A 95 0.65 -2.41 10.74
CA GLN A 95 0.23 -1.58 11.88
C GLN A 95 0.53 -0.10 11.58
N ILE A 96 1.72 0.19 11.06
CA ILE A 96 2.14 1.55 10.70
C ILE A 96 1.23 2.12 9.60
N VAL A 97 0.97 1.36 8.53
CA VAL A 97 0.07 1.78 7.44
C VAL A 97 -1.33 2.09 7.99
N TYR A 98 -1.85 1.26 8.88
CA TYR A 98 -3.17 1.51 9.45
C TYR A 98 -3.22 2.73 10.37
N HIS A 99 -2.33 2.80 11.36
CA HIS A 99 -2.42 3.81 12.42
C HIS A 99 -1.86 5.17 12.00
N VAL A 100 -0.71 5.19 11.33
CA VAL A 100 -0.02 6.43 10.95
C VAL A 100 -0.57 6.98 9.65
N MET A 101 -0.69 6.12 8.62
CA MET A 101 -1.09 6.59 7.30
C MET A 101 -2.61 6.74 7.18
N ARG A 102 -3.37 5.67 7.45
CA ARG A 102 -4.83 5.70 7.30
C ARG A 102 -5.50 6.55 8.37
N CYS A 103 -5.20 6.35 9.66
CA CYS A 103 -5.86 7.10 10.74
C CYS A 103 -5.30 8.52 10.88
N GLY A 104 -3.99 8.70 10.82
CA GLY A 104 -3.35 10.00 10.97
C GLY A 104 -3.73 11.02 9.90
N LEU A 105 -3.80 10.60 8.62
CA LEU A 105 -4.17 11.49 7.51
C LEU A 105 -5.68 11.71 7.39
N VAL A 106 -6.50 10.68 7.62
CA VAL A 106 -7.96 10.80 7.44
C VAL A 106 -8.62 11.58 8.60
N HIS A 107 -8.05 11.53 9.81
CA HIS A 107 -8.61 12.21 10.98
C HIS A 107 -7.97 13.57 11.29
N GLY A 108 -7.07 14.07 10.45
CA GLY A 108 -6.78 15.49 10.30
C GLY A 108 -6.20 16.23 11.52
N THR A 109 -5.42 15.56 12.36
CA THR A 109 -4.62 16.29 13.35
C THR A 109 -3.20 16.50 12.78
N GLY A 110 -3.05 17.41 11.85
CA GLY A 110 -1.83 17.69 11.09
C GLY A 110 -0.53 17.91 11.86
N GLU A 111 -0.55 17.85 13.19
CA GLU A 111 0.62 17.98 14.06
C GLU A 111 1.34 16.65 14.35
N ASN A 112 0.81 15.50 13.91
CA ASN A 112 1.36 14.17 14.26
C ASN A 112 1.69 13.28 13.06
N SER A 113 1.77 13.80 11.84
CA SER A 113 2.29 13.02 10.74
C SER A 113 3.80 12.82 10.94
N LYS A 114 4.17 11.65 11.46
CA LYS A 114 5.58 11.21 11.55
C LYS A 114 6.12 10.74 10.20
N ILE A 115 5.50 11.14 9.09
CA ILE A 115 5.93 10.78 7.74
C ILE A 115 6.74 11.92 7.15
N VAL A 116 7.92 11.59 6.67
CA VAL A 116 8.80 12.48 5.89
C VAL A 116 9.02 11.85 4.52
N TRP A 117 8.64 12.57 3.47
CA TRP A 117 8.84 12.10 2.10
C TRP A 117 10.32 12.23 1.70
N ASN A 118 10.93 11.12 1.30
CA ASN A 118 12.34 11.08 0.97
C ASN A 118 12.59 10.11 -0.20
N SER A 119 12.96 10.65 -1.35
CA SER A 119 13.21 9.84 -2.56
C SER A 119 14.57 9.11 -2.53
N LEU A 120 15.44 9.41 -1.58
CA LEU A 120 16.77 8.80 -1.49
C LEU A 120 16.78 7.50 -0.70
N VAL A 121 15.77 7.27 0.13
CA VAL A 121 15.65 6.05 0.93
C VAL A 121 14.27 5.44 0.73
N PRO A 122 14.18 4.13 0.55
CA PRO A 122 12.89 3.47 0.36
C PRO A 122 12.04 3.51 1.64
N LEU A 123 12.65 3.23 2.79
CA LEU A 123 12.03 3.24 4.13
C LEU A 123 13.13 3.36 5.16
N ALA A 124 13.03 4.33 6.08
CA ALA A 124 13.94 4.48 7.21
C ALA A 124 13.26 5.21 8.38
N LEU A 125 13.84 5.07 9.57
CA LEU A 125 13.54 5.93 10.70
C LEU A 125 14.68 6.93 10.88
N ASP A 126 14.34 8.21 11.08
CA ASP A 126 15.33 9.20 11.46
C ASP A 126 15.57 9.21 12.98
N LYS A 127 16.54 10.00 13.42
CA LYS A 127 16.91 10.15 14.84
C LYS A 127 15.78 10.71 15.71
N ASP A 128 14.81 11.39 15.11
CA ASP A 128 13.66 12.00 15.78
C ASP A 128 12.44 11.06 15.79
N GLY A 129 12.61 9.85 15.26
CA GLY A 129 11.58 8.81 15.18
C GLY A 129 10.55 9.03 14.08
N ASN A 130 10.84 9.89 13.08
CA ASN A 130 9.97 10.05 11.93
C ASN A 130 10.24 8.95 10.90
N LEU A 131 9.17 8.55 10.23
CA LEU A 131 9.19 7.55 9.18
C LEU A 131 9.51 8.23 7.84
N ASN A 132 10.72 8.02 7.34
CA ASN A 132 11.11 8.43 6.00
C ASN A 132 10.61 7.41 4.99
N LEU A 133 9.80 7.86 4.02
CA LEU A 133 9.19 7.03 2.98
C LEU A 133 9.49 7.57 1.59
N SER A 134 9.81 6.66 0.66
CA SER A 134 9.82 7.02 -0.75
C SER A 134 8.39 7.23 -1.26
N PRO A 135 8.14 8.23 -2.13
CA PRO A 135 6.85 8.38 -2.82
C PRO A 135 6.42 7.13 -3.59
N SER A 136 7.36 6.28 -4.02
CA SER A 136 7.07 4.99 -4.67
C SER A 136 6.28 4.03 -3.77
N PHE A 137 6.32 4.21 -2.45
CA PHE A 137 5.52 3.42 -1.51
C PHE A 137 4.01 3.55 -1.76
N ILE A 138 3.55 4.75 -2.15
CA ILE A 138 2.14 4.98 -2.55
C ILE A 138 1.77 4.08 -3.73
N TRP A 139 2.67 3.95 -4.71
CA TRP A 139 2.48 3.06 -5.86
C TRP A 139 2.44 1.57 -5.47
N GLY A 140 3.22 1.17 -4.46
CA GLY A 140 3.14 -0.18 -3.90
C GLY A 140 1.76 -0.49 -3.31
N LEU A 141 1.22 0.44 -2.52
CA LEU A 141 -0.14 0.35 -1.99
C LEU A 141 -1.20 0.33 -3.11
N ALA A 142 -1.02 1.20 -4.12
CA ALA A 142 -1.93 1.27 -5.27
C ALA A 142 -1.94 -0.04 -6.07
N LEU A 143 -0.80 -0.66 -6.27
CA LEU A 143 -0.72 -1.93 -7.00
C LEU A 143 -1.48 -3.04 -6.28
N ALA A 144 -1.43 -3.11 -4.95
CA ALA A 144 -2.22 -4.06 -4.17
C ALA A 144 -3.73 -3.86 -4.36
N VAL A 145 -4.20 -2.61 -4.49
CA VAL A 145 -5.60 -2.26 -4.78
C VAL A 145 -5.96 -2.62 -6.21
N ILE A 146 -5.17 -2.16 -7.18
CA ILE A 146 -5.43 -2.32 -8.61
C ILE A 146 -5.52 -3.79 -8.98
N THR A 147 -4.60 -4.62 -8.49
CA THR A 147 -4.50 -6.02 -8.88
C THR A 147 -5.48 -6.94 -8.15
N CYS A 148 -6.17 -6.44 -7.12
CA CYS A 148 -7.15 -7.22 -6.38
C CYS A 148 -8.35 -7.59 -7.27
N GLU A 149 -8.74 -8.87 -7.27
CA GLU A 149 -9.79 -9.41 -8.14
C GLU A 149 -11.13 -8.69 -7.99
N VAL A 150 -11.47 -8.26 -6.78
CA VAL A 150 -12.74 -7.56 -6.51
C VAL A 150 -12.84 -6.19 -7.19
N ASN A 151 -11.73 -5.69 -7.74
CA ASN A 151 -11.64 -4.41 -8.43
C ASN A 151 -11.46 -4.57 -9.95
N ARG A 152 -11.64 -5.76 -10.52
CA ARG A 152 -11.41 -6.05 -11.95
C ARG A 152 -12.18 -5.15 -12.93
N ASP A 153 -13.34 -4.64 -12.50
CA ASP A 153 -14.22 -3.80 -13.34
C ASP A 153 -13.98 -2.28 -13.11
N GLU A 154 -13.06 -1.93 -12.22
CA GLU A 154 -12.69 -0.53 -11.99
C GLU A 154 -11.80 -0.01 -13.14
N ARG A 155 -11.75 1.31 -13.29
CA ARG A 155 -10.97 1.98 -14.35
C ARG A 155 -10.44 3.33 -13.86
N VAL A 156 -9.33 3.73 -14.46
CA VAL A 156 -8.77 5.10 -14.44
C VAL A 156 -8.70 5.63 -15.87
N ASN A 157 -8.20 6.85 -16.07
CA ASN A 157 -7.96 7.38 -17.41
C ASN A 157 -7.04 6.45 -18.22
N ASP A 158 -7.34 6.28 -19.50
CA ASP A 158 -6.66 5.30 -20.37
C ASP A 158 -5.17 5.62 -20.59
N THR A 159 -4.75 6.83 -20.30
CA THR A 159 -3.34 7.26 -20.42
C THR A 159 -2.52 6.98 -19.16
N CYS A 160 -3.14 6.55 -18.06
CA CYS A 160 -2.43 6.28 -16.81
C CYS A 160 -1.61 5.00 -16.89
N TRP A 161 -0.35 5.10 -16.48
CA TRP A 161 0.57 3.97 -16.48
C TRP A 161 1.38 3.90 -15.18
N ILE A 162 1.90 2.72 -14.88
CA ILE A 162 2.82 2.46 -13.78
C ILE A 162 4.10 1.82 -14.30
N SER A 163 5.23 2.22 -13.75
CA SER A 163 6.51 1.53 -13.98
C SER A 163 6.68 0.43 -12.94
N MET A 164 6.94 -0.78 -13.40
CA MET A 164 7.33 -1.90 -12.56
C MET A 164 8.60 -2.52 -13.13
N VAL A 165 9.62 -2.66 -12.30
CA VAL A 165 10.94 -3.13 -12.73
C VAL A 165 11.49 -2.20 -13.82
N THR A 166 11.53 -2.66 -15.07
CA THR A 166 12.04 -1.90 -16.25
C THR A 166 10.96 -1.60 -17.28
N PHE A 167 9.71 -2.02 -17.03
CA PHE A 167 8.62 -1.91 -17.99
C PHE A 167 7.53 -0.95 -17.52
N LYS A 168 6.85 -0.35 -18.50
CA LYS A 168 5.65 0.46 -18.28
C LYS A 168 4.41 -0.37 -18.63
N TYR A 169 3.40 -0.29 -17.76
CA TYR A 169 2.13 -0.97 -17.93
C TYR A 169 1.00 0.03 -17.82
N LEU A 170 0.00 -0.06 -18.70
CA LEU A 170 -1.23 0.70 -18.53
C LEU A 170 -1.96 0.18 -17.28
N ILE A 171 -2.40 1.07 -16.42
CA ILE A 171 -3.08 0.69 -15.18
C ILE A 171 -4.36 -0.08 -15.49
N ASN A 172 -5.08 0.31 -16.56
CA ASN A 172 -6.29 -0.38 -16.98
C ASN A 172 -6.08 -1.84 -17.42
N ASP A 173 -4.85 -2.21 -17.75
CA ASP A 173 -4.50 -3.61 -18.06
C ASP A 173 -4.21 -4.47 -16.81
N LEU A 174 -4.11 -3.86 -15.63
CA LEU A 174 -3.71 -4.54 -14.40
C LEU A 174 -4.87 -4.83 -13.43
N TRP A 175 -6.04 -4.23 -13.64
CA TRP A 175 -7.18 -4.43 -12.75
C TRP A 175 -7.56 -5.90 -12.59
N GLY A 176 -7.55 -6.38 -11.34
CA GLY A 176 -7.88 -7.76 -10.99
C GLY A 176 -6.85 -8.82 -11.37
N LYS A 177 -5.64 -8.44 -11.85
CA LYS A 177 -4.66 -9.39 -12.41
C LYS A 177 -3.48 -9.67 -11.47
N ARG A 178 -3.77 -9.97 -10.21
CA ARG A 178 -2.76 -10.22 -9.16
C ARG A 178 -1.74 -11.28 -9.55
N ASP A 179 -2.19 -12.43 -10.08
CA ASP A 179 -1.31 -13.55 -10.41
C ASP A 179 -0.38 -13.22 -11.60
N ASN A 180 -0.87 -12.45 -12.56
CA ASN A 180 -0.03 -11.98 -13.66
C ASN A 180 1.09 -11.08 -13.14
N VAL A 181 0.76 -10.09 -12.28
CA VAL A 181 1.75 -9.20 -11.68
C VAL A 181 2.74 -9.97 -10.80
N LYS A 182 2.25 -10.96 -10.04
CA LYS A 182 3.11 -11.86 -9.26
C LYS A 182 4.11 -12.59 -10.15
N THR A 183 3.66 -13.15 -11.27
CA THR A 183 4.51 -13.84 -12.24
C THR A 183 5.54 -12.89 -12.86
N MET A 184 5.14 -11.68 -13.21
CA MET A 184 6.03 -10.64 -13.74
C MET A 184 7.14 -10.27 -12.75
N ILE A 185 6.78 -10.04 -11.48
CA ILE A 185 7.74 -9.72 -10.42
C ILE A 185 8.70 -10.91 -10.18
N LYS A 186 8.17 -12.13 -10.08
CA LYS A 186 9.01 -13.33 -9.92
C LYS A 186 10.05 -13.47 -11.03
N SER A 187 9.62 -13.30 -12.28
CA SER A 187 10.51 -13.40 -13.44
C SER A 187 11.56 -12.30 -13.46
N ALA A 188 11.16 -11.09 -13.11
CA ALA A 188 12.04 -9.92 -13.17
C ALA A 188 13.15 -9.96 -12.12
N TYR A 189 12.88 -10.47 -10.94
CA TYR A 189 13.83 -10.54 -9.83
C TYR A 189 14.44 -11.93 -9.63
N ASN A 190 14.07 -12.91 -10.45
CA ASN A 190 14.50 -14.31 -10.34
C ASN A 190 14.30 -14.90 -8.93
N VAL A 191 13.11 -14.67 -8.35
CA VAL A 191 12.79 -15.06 -6.98
C VAL A 191 11.58 -15.97 -6.91
N THR A 192 11.55 -16.80 -5.87
CA THR A 192 10.38 -17.58 -5.48
C THR A 192 9.63 -16.82 -4.40
N ILE A 193 8.37 -16.44 -4.69
CA ILE A 193 7.46 -15.90 -3.68
C ILE A 193 6.59 -17.09 -3.22
N GLU A 194 6.86 -17.60 -2.03
CA GLU A 194 6.03 -18.65 -1.44
C GLU A 194 4.67 -18.06 -1.04
N GLU A 195 3.61 -18.81 -1.29
CA GLU A 195 2.30 -18.44 -0.76
C GLU A 195 2.28 -18.86 0.71
N GLY A 196 2.11 -17.91 1.60
CA GLY A 196 1.74 -18.25 2.96
C GLY A 196 0.49 -19.13 2.90
N ALA A 197 0.59 -20.37 3.37
CA ALA A 197 -0.52 -21.30 3.38
C ALA A 197 -1.74 -20.61 3.96
N HIS A 198 -2.81 -20.51 3.16
CA HIS A 198 -4.11 -20.10 3.66
C HIS A 198 -4.54 -21.16 4.68
N GLN A 199 -4.19 -20.95 5.95
CA GLN A 199 -4.81 -21.70 7.03
C GLN A 199 -6.25 -21.18 7.12
N ASN A 200 -7.14 -21.93 6.46
CA ASN A 200 -8.56 -21.86 6.75
C ASN A 200 -8.76 -22.24 8.22
N ALA A 201 -9.13 -21.27 9.03
CA ALA A 201 -9.69 -21.46 10.36
C ALA A 201 -10.77 -20.41 10.58
#